data_afdcf35a8cfa72b0e30e3130cdb8d158
#
_entry.id   afdcf35a8cfa72b0e30e3130cdb8d158
#
_cell.length_a   1.000
_cell.length_b   1.000
_cell.length_c   1.000
_cell.angle_alpha   90.00
_cell.angle_beta   90.00
_cell.angle_gamma   90.00
#
_symmetry.space_group_name_H-M   'P 1'
#
loop_
_entity.id
_entity.type
_entity.pdbx_description
1 polymer ?
#
loop_
_entity_poly.entity_id
_entity_poly.type
_entity_poly.pdbx_seq_one_letter_code
_entity_poly.pdbx_strand_id
1 'polypeptide(L)'
;MNINVVMGLMIPFLGTTLGAACVFFMKKDINDKVQRALTGFAAGVMVAASIWSLLIPALEQSAAMGRLSFVPSVIGFWFGILFLLLLDHIIPHLHRNSEKAEGPKSKLQRTTMLVLAVTLHNIPEGMAVGVVYAGYLTGSAQITAAGAMALALGIAIQNFPEGAIISMPLRSEGMNKGKSFLGGMLSGIVEPIGAVLTILAASLIVPALPYFLSYAAGAMLYVVVEELIPEMSEGEHSNIGTIFFAVGFSVMMVLDVALG
;
A
#
# COMPACT_ATOMS: atom_id res chain seq x y z
N MET A 1 -22.89 7.89 5.25
CA MET A 1 -21.89 6.80 5.12
C MET A 1 -22.02 5.93 6.36
N ASN A 2 -22.14 4.60 6.20
CA ASN A 2 -22.24 3.68 7.34
C ASN A 2 -20.94 3.73 8.15
N ILE A 3 -21.03 3.60 9.49
CA ILE A 3 -19.86 3.63 10.40
C ILE A 3 -18.79 2.60 10.02
N ASN A 4 -19.20 1.41 9.55
CA ASN A 4 -18.29 0.35 9.11
C ASN A 4 -17.45 0.77 7.89
N VAL A 5 -18.03 1.55 6.97
CA VAL A 5 -17.31 2.10 5.83
C VAL A 5 -16.29 3.13 6.30
N VAL A 6 -16.71 4.07 7.18
CA VAL A 6 -15.77 5.07 7.74
C VAL A 6 -14.60 4.39 8.44
N MET A 7 -14.88 3.37 9.25
CA MET A 7 -13.84 2.60 9.93
C MET A 7 -12.89 1.95 8.93
N GLY A 8 -13.42 1.27 7.90
CA GLY A 8 -12.60 0.62 6.89
C GLY A 8 -11.69 1.59 6.12
N LEU A 9 -12.17 2.81 5.83
CA LEU A 9 -11.37 3.84 5.16
C LEU A 9 -10.28 4.44 6.06
N MET A 10 -10.50 4.46 7.38
CA MET A 10 -9.57 5.07 8.34
C MET A 10 -8.55 4.09 8.91
N ILE A 11 -8.85 2.78 8.92
CA ILE A 11 -7.99 1.74 9.50
C ILE A 11 -6.58 1.72 8.87
N PRO A 12 -6.39 1.78 7.54
CA PRO A 12 -5.07 1.87 6.94
C PRO A 12 -4.25 3.05 7.48
N PHE A 13 -4.80 4.25 7.43
CA PHE A 13 -4.18 5.47 7.97
C PHE A 13 -3.82 5.35 9.46
N LEU A 14 -4.65 4.66 10.26
CA LEU A 14 -4.33 4.40 11.67
C LEU A 14 -3.12 3.46 11.79
N GLY A 15 -2.94 2.50 10.88
CA GLY A 15 -1.76 1.65 10.79
C GLY A 15 -0.49 2.49 10.62
N THR A 16 -0.44 3.34 9.59
CA THR A 16 0.66 4.29 9.32
C THR A 16 0.91 5.20 10.52
N THR A 17 -0.15 5.74 11.12
CA THR A 17 -0.05 6.63 12.29
C THR A 17 0.56 5.94 13.50
N LEU A 18 0.12 4.71 13.81
CA LEU A 18 0.65 3.91 14.91
C LEU A 18 2.12 3.52 14.66
N GLY A 19 2.47 3.17 13.43
CA GLY A 19 3.85 2.93 13.03
C GLY A 19 4.72 4.17 13.23
N ALA A 20 4.26 5.32 12.76
CA ALA A 20 4.96 6.60 12.94
C ALA A 20 5.15 6.95 14.43
N ALA A 21 4.22 6.56 15.30
CA ALA A 21 4.31 6.80 16.74
C ALA A 21 5.45 6.02 17.43
N CYS A 22 6.03 4.99 16.77
CA CYS A 22 7.20 4.27 17.29
C CYS A 22 8.37 5.22 17.59
N VAL A 23 8.50 6.34 16.90
CA VAL A 23 9.55 7.36 17.14
C VAL A 23 9.54 7.93 18.57
N PHE A 24 8.42 7.89 19.28
CA PHE A 24 8.35 8.36 20.66
C PHE A 24 9.00 7.40 21.65
N PHE A 25 8.98 6.11 21.35
CA PHE A 25 9.44 5.04 22.25
C PHE A 25 10.85 4.57 21.92
N MET A 26 11.25 4.61 20.65
CA MET A 26 12.57 4.16 20.22
C MET A 26 13.62 5.24 20.46
N LYS A 27 14.79 4.81 20.96
CA LYS A 27 15.94 5.69 21.27
C LYS A 27 17.03 5.67 20.19
N LYS A 28 17.03 4.68 19.34
CA LYS A 28 18.03 4.45 18.28
C LYS A 28 17.33 4.12 16.98
N ASP A 29 18.08 4.18 15.88
CA ASP A 29 17.62 3.74 14.57
C ASP A 29 17.18 2.28 14.58
N ILE A 30 16.27 1.94 13.65
CA ILE A 30 15.85 0.56 13.45
C ILE A 30 17.08 -0.23 12.96
N ASN A 31 17.34 -1.37 13.61
CA ASN A 31 18.38 -2.30 13.18
C ASN A 31 18.02 -2.86 11.79
N ASP A 32 19.03 -2.99 10.91
CA ASP A 32 18.84 -3.46 9.52
C ASP A 32 18.08 -4.80 9.42
N LYS A 33 18.33 -5.73 10.36
CA LYS A 33 17.60 -7.01 10.40
C LYS A 33 16.11 -6.82 10.69
N VAL A 34 15.78 -5.92 11.62
CA VAL A 34 14.38 -5.59 11.95
C VAL A 34 13.73 -4.88 10.77
N GLN A 35 14.43 -3.96 10.12
CA GLN A 35 13.95 -3.28 8.94
C GLN A 35 13.63 -4.28 7.82
N ARG A 36 14.59 -5.15 7.45
CA ARG A 36 14.36 -6.18 6.43
C ARG A 36 13.18 -7.10 6.77
N ALA A 37 13.02 -7.43 8.05
CA ALA A 37 11.87 -8.21 8.51
C ALA A 37 10.55 -7.45 8.29
N LEU A 38 10.49 -6.18 8.68
CA LEU A 38 9.31 -5.32 8.52
C LEU A 38 8.96 -5.10 7.05
N THR A 39 9.97 -4.76 6.22
CA THR A 39 9.78 -4.56 4.78
C THR A 39 9.36 -5.85 4.07
N GLY A 40 10.01 -6.99 4.40
CA GLY A 40 9.61 -8.30 3.87
C GLY A 40 8.17 -8.66 4.27
N PHE A 41 7.80 -8.43 5.53
CA PHE A 41 6.44 -8.67 6.00
C PHE A 41 5.40 -7.83 5.24
N ALA A 42 5.64 -6.52 5.08
CA ALA A 42 4.78 -5.62 4.31
C ALA A 42 4.64 -6.09 2.85
N ALA A 43 5.76 -6.40 2.19
CA ALA A 43 5.76 -6.93 0.82
C ALA A 43 4.91 -8.21 0.69
N GLY A 44 5.02 -9.13 1.65
CA GLY A 44 4.21 -10.35 1.67
C GLY A 44 2.72 -10.10 1.79
N VAL A 45 2.31 -9.19 2.70
CA VAL A 45 0.91 -8.76 2.86
C VAL A 45 0.40 -8.14 1.57
N MET A 46 1.14 -7.21 0.96
CA MET A 46 0.75 -6.53 -0.28
C MET A 46 0.56 -7.51 -1.45
N VAL A 47 1.47 -8.49 -1.61
CA VAL A 47 1.33 -9.50 -2.68
C VAL A 47 0.06 -10.33 -2.46
N ALA A 48 -0.19 -10.80 -1.24
CA ALA A 48 -1.38 -11.58 -0.94
C ALA A 48 -2.66 -10.77 -1.16
N ALA A 49 -2.74 -9.52 -0.65
CA ALA A 49 -3.87 -8.62 -0.87
C ALA A 49 -4.13 -8.37 -2.36
N SER A 50 -3.07 -8.13 -3.15
CA SER A 50 -3.19 -7.94 -4.59
C SER A 50 -3.81 -9.15 -5.30
N ILE A 51 -3.54 -10.35 -4.83
CA ILE A 51 -4.08 -11.59 -5.42
C ILE A 51 -5.52 -11.82 -4.95
N TRP A 52 -5.73 -11.99 -3.63
CA TRP A 52 -7.02 -12.44 -3.08
C TRP A 52 -8.09 -11.34 -3.05
N SER A 53 -7.72 -10.14 -2.59
CA SER A 53 -8.70 -9.05 -2.45
C SER A 53 -8.96 -8.28 -3.75
N LEU A 54 -8.07 -8.36 -4.75
CA LEU A 54 -8.16 -7.53 -5.96
C LEU A 54 -8.22 -8.35 -7.26
N LEU A 55 -7.21 -9.17 -7.58
CA LEU A 55 -7.15 -9.87 -8.87
C LEU A 55 -8.18 -11.00 -8.97
N ILE A 56 -8.36 -11.81 -7.92
CA ILE A 56 -9.36 -12.89 -7.94
C ILE A 56 -10.77 -12.32 -8.11
N PRO A 57 -11.24 -11.33 -7.32
CA PRO A 57 -12.54 -10.70 -7.54
C PRO A 57 -12.69 -10.05 -8.92
N ALA A 58 -11.62 -9.48 -9.48
CA ALA A 58 -11.66 -8.92 -10.84
C ALA A 58 -11.91 -9.99 -11.92
N LEU A 59 -11.24 -11.13 -11.80
CA LEU A 59 -11.43 -12.28 -12.71
C LEU A 59 -12.83 -12.87 -12.57
N GLU A 60 -13.32 -13.04 -11.34
CA GLU A 60 -14.67 -13.57 -11.07
C GLU A 60 -15.76 -12.67 -11.63
N GLN A 61 -15.64 -11.35 -11.48
CA GLN A 61 -16.59 -10.38 -12.07
C GLN A 61 -16.58 -10.42 -13.60
N SER A 62 -15.47 -10.81 -14.21
CA SER A 62 -15.30 -10.93 -15.65
C SER A 62 -15.68 -12.33 -16.17
N ALA A 63 -16.13 -13.27 -15.34
CA ALA A 63 -16.37 -14.67 -15.68
C ALA A 63 -17.38 -14.86 -16.86
N ALA A 64 -18.33 -13.95 -17.01
CA ALA A 64 -19.28 -13.95 -18.14
C ALA A 64 -18.59 -13.84 -19.52
N MET A 65 -17.35 -13.35 -19.59
CA MET A 65 -16.53 -13.27 -20.81
C MET A 65 -15.89 -14.62 -21.21
N GLY A 66 -16.11 -15.68 -20.43
CA GLY A 66 -15.57 -17.02 -20.69
C GLY A 66 -14.03 -17.01 -20.77
N ARG A 67 -13.48 -17.45 -21.90
CA ARG A 67 -12.01 -17.52 -22.11
C ARG A 67 -11.33 -16.15 -22.13
N LEU A 68 -12.06 -15.05 -22.27
CA LEU A 68 -11.52 -13.70 -22.29
C LEU A 68 -11.64 -12.98 -20.93
N SER A 69 -12.04 -13.67 -19.87
CA SER A 69 -12.20 -13.10 -18.51
C SER A 69 -10.94 -12.46 -17.95
N PHE A 70 -9.76 -12.87 -18.42
CA PHE A 70 -8.48 -12.28 -18.04
C PHE A 70 -8.23 -10.89 -18.65
N VAL A 71 -8.93 -10.52 -19.73
CA VAL A 71 -8.63 -9.28 -20.49
C VAL A 71 -8.78 -8.02 -19.64
N PRO A 72 -9.89 -7.79 -18.91
CA PRO A 72 -10.02 -6.64 -18.02
C PRO A 72 -8.91 -6.59 -16.98
N SER A 73 -8.59 -7.75 -16.40
CA SER A 73 -7.56 -7.85 -15.35
C SER A 73 -6.17 -7.53 -15.88
N VAL A 74 -5.78 -8.05 -17.04
CA VAL A 74 -4.49 -7.75 -17.66
C VAL A 74 -4.38 -6.27 -18.01
N ILE A 75 -5.42 -5.71 -18.63
CA ILE A 75 -5.43 -4.28 -19.01
C ILE A 75 -5.33 -3.39 -17.77
N GLY A 76 -6.19 -3.62 -16.77
CA GLY A 76 -6.16 -2.84 -15.52
C GLY A 76 -4.80 -2.93 -14.83
N PHE A 77 -4.25 -4.14 -14.71
CA PHE A 77 -2.95 -4.39 -14.10
C PHE A 77 -1.83 -3.57 -14.75
N TRP A 78 -1.73 -3.59 -16.09
CA TRP A 78 -0.75 -2.79 -16.81
C TRP A 78 -0.95 -1.30 -16.63
N PHE A 79 -2.20 -0.82 -16.59
CA PHE A 79 -2.47 0.60 -16.30
C PHE A 79 -2.00 0.99 -14.89
N GLY A 80 -2.14 0.11 -13.90
CA GLY A 80 -1.62 0.35 -12.55
C GLY A 80 -0.10 0.46 -12.51
N ILE A 81 0.61 -0.49 -13.14
CA ILE A 81 2.07 -0.44 -13.30
C ILE A 81 2.52 0.87 -13.97
N LEU A 82 1.92 1.20 -15.13
CA LEU A 82 2.30 2.38 -15.90
C LEU A 82 1.99 3.69 -15.18
N PHE A 83 0.94 3.71 -14.38
CA PHE A 83 0.59 4.87 -13.56
C PHE A 83 1.66 5.17 -12.51
N LEU A 84 2.10 4.16 -11.76
CA LEU A 84 3.16 4.34 -10.77
C LEU A 84 4.49 4.70 -11.44
N LEU A 85 4.84 4.00 -12.50
CA LEU A 85 6.04 4.33 -13.29
C LEU A 85 6.00 5.80 -13.77
N LEU A 86 4.83 6.30 -14.16
CA LEU A 86 4.67 7.72 -14.54
C LEU A 86 4.86 8.64 -13.33
N LEU A 87 4.28 8.31 -12.17
CA LEU A 87 4.43 9.11 -10.96
C LEU A 87 5.89 9.20 -10.53
N ASP A 88 6.63 8.10 -10.58
CA ASP A 88 8.07 8.07 -10.27
C ASP A 88 8.88 9.00 -11.19
N HIS A 89 8.48 9.09 -12.45
CA HIS A 89 9.16 9.97 -13.42
C HIS A 89 8.82 11.46 -13.24
N ILE A 90 7.63 11.81 -12.72
CA ILE A 90 7.18 13.21 -12.64
C ILE A 90 7.27 13.83 -11.25
N ILE A 91 7.39 13.00 -10.20
CA ILE A 91 7.46 13.51 -8.82
C ILE A 91 8.88 13.30 -8.27
N PRO A 92 9.55 14.38 -7.82
CA PRO A 92 10.88 14.25 -7.21
C PRO A 92 10.75 13.56 -5.86
N HIS A 93 11.34 12.37 -5.72
CA HIS A 93 11.34 11.58 -4.51
C HIS A 93 12.69 10.92 -4.28
N LEU A 94 12.92 10.35 -3.12
CA LEU A 94 14.16 9.71 -2.75
C LEU A 94 13.87 8.45 -1.94
N HIS A 95 14.42 7.33 -2.40
CA HIS A 95 14.42 6.10 -1.62
C HIS A 95 15.43 6.19 -0.48
N ARG A 96 15.14 5.53 0.64
CA ARG A 96 15.90 5.66 1.89
C ARG A 96 17.41 5.47 1.70
N ASN A 97 17.79 4.44 0.97
CA ASN A 97 19.18 4.03 0.81
C ASN A 97 19.81 4.54 -0.50
N SER A 98 19.10 5.40 -1.23
CA SER A 98 19.64 6.04 -2.44
C SER A 98 20.26 7.39 -2.10
N GLU A 99 21.44 7.65 -2.70
CA GLU A 99 22.06 8.99 -2.69
C GLU A 99 21.52 9.88 -3.82
N LYS A 100 20.86 9.29 -4.81
CA LYS A 100 20.33 9.99 -5.99
C LYS A 100 18.81 10.03 -5.90
N ALA A 101 18.27 11.24 -5.97
CA ALA A 101 16.83 11.44 -6.09
C ALA A 101 16.35 11.01 -7.48
N GLU A 102 15.17 10.44 -7.53
CA GLU A 102 14.44 10.11 -8.75
C GLU A 102 13.48 11.22 -9.14
N GLY A 103 12.99 11.18 -10.38
CA GLY A 103 12.14 12.23 -10.93
C GLY A 103 12.92 13.50 -11.34
N PRO A 104 12.22 14.63 -11.52
CA PRO A 104 12.83 15.90 -11.94
C PRO A 104 13.78 16.46 -10.87
N LYS A 105 14.84 17.15 -11.32
CA LYS A 105 15.75 17.86 -10.41
C LYS A 105 14.98 18.82 -9.53
N SER A 106 15.09 18.66 -8.21
CA SER A 106 14.36 19.44 -7.20
C SER A 106 15.32 20.05 -6.18
N LYS A 107 14.88 21.16 -5.58
CA LYS A 107 15.54 21.80 -4.42
C LYS A 107 14.90 21.35 -3.09
N LEU A 108 14.04 20.34 -3.10
CA LEU A 108 13.42 19.82 -1.89
C LEU A 108 14.48 19.22 -0.95
N GLN A 109 14.25 19.35 0.34
CA GLN A 109 15.11 18.73 1.34
C GLN A 109 15.00 17.20 1.25
N ARG A 110 16.08 16.48 1.58
CA ARG A 110 16.14 15.02 1.62
C ARG A 110 14.96 14.42 2.39
N THR A 111 14.66 14.98 3.56
CA THR A 111 13.52 14.57 4.41
C THR A 111 12.17 14.68 3.71
N THR A 112 11.95 15.74 2.93
CA THR A 112 10.70 15.90 2.17
C THR A 112 10.60 14.87 1.05
N MET A 113 11.70 14.58 0.34
CA MET A 113 11.71 13.59 -0.73
C MET A 113 11.48 12.17 -0.20
N LEU A 114 12.00 11.83 0.99
CA LEU A 114 11.70 10.56 1.66
C LEU A 114 10.22 10.41 2.01
N VAL A 115 9.58 11.46 2.52
CA VAL A 115 8.14 11.46 2.81
C VAL A 115 7.34 11.34 1.52
N LEU A 116 7.75 12.02 0.44
CA LEU A 116 7.06 11.93 -0.86
C LEU A 116 7.12 10.52 -1.44
N ALA A 117 8.25 9.81 -1.36
CA ALA A 117 8.37 8.43 -1.82
C ALA A 117 7.21 7.58 -1.26
N VAL A 118 7.11 7.49 0.07
CA VAL A 118 6.06 6.66 0.70
C VAL A 118 4.65 7.23 0.49
N THR A 119 4.51 8.57 0.40
CA THR A 119 3.20 9.15 0.05
C THR A 119 2.71 8.66 -1.32
N LEU A 120 3.62 8.49 -2.29
CA LEU A 120 3.29 7.96 -3.62
C LEU A 120 2.77 6.52 -3.54
N HIS A 121 3.37 5.70 -2.66
CA HIS A 121 2.98 4.30 -2.47
C HIS A 121 1.62 4.17 -1.78
N ASN A 122 1.32 5.04 -0.85
CA ASN A 122 0.05 5.04 -0.12
C ASN A 122 -1.15 5.48 -0.99
N ILE A 123 -0.93 6.13 -2.14
CA ILE A 123 -2.01 6.48 -3.08
C ILE A 123 -2.72 5.24 -3.63
N PRO A 124 -2.03 4.24 -4.22
CA PRO A 124 -2.65 2.99 -4.67
C PRO A 124 -3.37 2.23 -3.57
N GLU A 125 -2.84 2.23 -2.36
CA GLU A 125 -3.45 1.56 -1.22
C GLU A 125 -4.80 2.18 -0.84
N GLY A 126 -4.85 3.50 -0.74
CA GLY A 126 -6.11 4.22 -0.54
C GLY A 126 -7.10 3.96 -1.67
N MET A 127 -6.63 3.97 -2.92
CA MET A 127 -7.48 3.65 -4.08
C MET A 127 -7.98 2.20 -4.03
N ALA A 128 -7.17 1.22 -3.66
CA ALA A 128 -7.56 -0.18 -3.52
C ALA A 128 -8.71 -0.34 -2.52
N VAL A 129 -8.57 0.24 -1.33
CA VAL A 129 -9.65 0.27 -0.32
C VAL A 129 -10.91 0.94 -0.90
N GLY A 130 -10.74 2.08 -1.56
CA GLY A 130 -11.85 2.82 -2.17
C GLY A 130 -12.59 2.04 -3.25
N VAL A 131 -11.88 1.33 -4.14
CA VAL A 131 -12.47 0.49 -5.20
C VAL A 131 -13.27 -0.66 -4.60
N VAL A 132 -12.69 -1.37 -3.62
CA VAL A 132 -13.36 -2.49 -2.95
C VAL A 132 -14.61 -2.01 -2.19
N TYR A 133 -14.52 -0.91 -1.44
CA TYR A 133 -15.69 -0.35 -0.77
C TYR A 133 -16.75 0.21 -1.74
N ALA A 134 -16.35 0.77 -2.89
CA ALA A 134 -17.29 1.18 -3.94
C ALA A 134 -18.05 -0.03 -4.48
N GLY A 135 -17.36 -1.14 -4.77
CA GLY A 135 -17.97 -2.40 -5.19
C GLY A 135 -18.93 -2.96 -4.13
N TYR A 136 -18.53 -2.99 -2.87
CA TYR A 136 -19.38 -3.41 -1.75
C TYR A 136 -20.66 -2.55 -1.62
N LEU A 137 -20.51 -1.23 -1.63
CA LEU A 137 -21.63 -0.30 -1.46
C LEU A 137 -22.65 -0.36 -2.61
N THR A 138 -22.23 -0.79 -3.77
CA THR A 138 -23.11 -0.96 -4.96
C THR A 138 -23.66 -2.37 -5.11
N GLY A 139 -23.36 -3.27 -4.17
CA GLY A 139 -23.90 -4.62 -4.12
C GLY A 139 -23.24 -5.60 -5.09
N SER A 140 -21.95 -5.42 -5.40
CA SER A 140 -21.19 -6.41 -6.17
C SER A 140 -21.20 -7.76 -5.43
N ALA A 141 -21.64 -8.82 -6.11
CA ALA A 141 -21.78 -10.14 -5.52
C ALA A 141 -20.44 -10.76 -5.07
N GLN A 142 -19.32 -10.32 -5.66
CA GLN A 142 -17.98 -10.83 -5.38
C GLN A 142 -17.26 -10.07 -4.25
N ILE A 143 -17.88 -9.01 -3.70
CA ILE A 143 -17.23 -8.18 -2.66
C ILE A 143 -18.13 -8.12 -1.44
N THR A 144 -17.73 -8.80 -0.37
CA THR A 144 -18.43 -8.81 0.90
C THR A 144 -17.96 -7.67 1.80
N ALA A 145 -18.77 -7.30 2.82
CA ALA A 145 -18.32 -6.37 3.86
C ALA A 145 -17.11 -6.89 4.63
N ALA A 146 -17.06 -8.19 4.85
CA ALA A 146 -15.97 -8.85 5.57
C ALA A 146 -14.69 -8.86 4.73
N GLY A 147 -14.76 -9.16 3.43
CA GLY A 147 -13.61 -9.08 2.51
C GLY A 147 -13.09 -7.64 2.37
N ALA A 148 -13.98 -6.64 2.27
CA ALA A 148 -13.55 -5.24 2.27
C ALA A 148 -12.83 -4.83 3.57
N MET A 149 -13.29 -5.34 4.71
CA MET A 149 -12.63 -5.11 6.00
C MET A 149 -11.31 -5.89 6.11
N ALA A 150 -11.23 -7.12 5.58
CA ALA A 150 -10.02 -7.92 5.56
C ALA A 150 -8.90 -7.20 4.78
N LEU A 151 -9.21 -6.64 3.60
CA LEU A 151 -8.28 -5.80 2.84
C LEU A 151 -7.83 -4.58 3.66
N ALA A 152 -8.76 -3.83 4.25
CA ALA A 152 -8.43 -2.65 5.04
C ALA A 152 -7.52 -2.98 6.24
N LEU A 153 -7.78 -4.10 6.93
CA LEU A 153 -6.95 -4.59 8.03
C LEU A 153 -5.57 -5.04 7.54
N GLY A 154 -5.50 -5.75 6.42
CA GLY A 154 -4.24 -6.18 5.81
C GLY A 154 -3.37 -4.97 5.47
N ILE A 155 -3.94 -3.95 4.81
CA ILE A 155 -3.23 -2.71 4.50
C ILE A 155 -2.80 -2.00 5.80
N ALA A 156 -3.63 -1.93 6.83
CA ALA A 156 -3.24 -1.33 8.10
C ALA A 156 -2.06 -2.04 8.78
N ILE A 157 -2.02 -3.38 8.69
CA ILE A 157 -0.95 -4.20 9.26
C ILE A 157 0.38 -3.95 8.55
N GLN A 158 0.38 -3.81 7.21
CA GLN A 158 1.59 -3.47 6.45
C GLN A 158 2.02 -2.02 6.64
N ASN A 159 1.08 -1.10 6.77
CA ASN A 159 1.34 0.33 6.95
C ASN A 159 1.96 0.65 8.32
N PHE A 160 1.78 -0.21 9.32
CA PHE A 160 2.48 -0.04 10.59
C PHE A 160 4.02 -0.07 10.43
N PRO A 161 4.64 -1.09 9.80
CA PRO A 161 6.04 -1.01 9.38
C PRO A 161 6.41 0.26 8.62
N GLU A 162 5.61 0.65 7.64
CA GLU A 162 5.91 1.79 6.77
C GLU A 162 5.95 3.11 7.52
N GLY A 163 4.98 3.38 8.41
CA GLY A 163 5.00 4.55 9.26
C GLY A 163 6.24 4.62 10.16
N ALA A 164 6.71 3.49 10.68
CA ALA A 164 7.94 3.41 11.45
C ALA A 164 9.19 3.65 10.58
N ILE A 165 9.24 3.05 9.40
CA ILE A 165 10.34 3.19 8.43
C ILE A 165 10.51 4.64 7.98
N ILE A 166 9.46 5.46 7.94
CA ILE A 166 9.57 6.89 7.62
C ILE A 166 9.96 7.72 8.85
N SER A 167 9.23 7.58 9.94
CA SER A 167 9.39 8.45 11.10
C SER A 167 10.75 8.33 11.76
N MET A 168 11.36 7.14 11.73
CA MET A 168 12.67 6.89 12.35
C MET A 168 13.83 7.55 11.59
N PRO A 169 13.98 7.41 10.25
CA PRO A 169 15.01 8.15 9.50
C PRO A 169 14.85 9.68 9.60
N LEU A 170 13.63 10.20 9.57
CA LEU A 170 13.40 11.64 9.78
C LEU A 170 13.96 12.09 11.13
N ARG A 171 13.88 11.25 12.16
CA ARG A 171 14.49 11.50 13.46
C ARG A 171 16.01 11.47 13.38
N SER A 172 16.60 10.52 12.65
CA SER A 172 18.06 10.39 12.47
C SER A 172 18.65 11.57 11.71
N GLU A 173 17.92 12.12 10.75
CA GLU A 173 18.27 13.35 10.02
C GLU A 173 18.16 14.63 10.88
N GLY A 174 17.94 14.51 12.19
CA GLY A 174 17.96 15.62 13.16
C GLY A 174 16.59 16.28 13.42
N MET A 175 15.50 15.79 12.84
CA MET A 175 14.16 16.28 13.17
C MET A 175 13.77 15.93 14.59
N ASN A 176 13.01 16.78 15.28
CA ASN A 176 12.47 16.41 16.59
C ASN A 176 11.38 15.32 16.47
N LYS A 177 11.12 14.58 17.55
CA LYS A 177 10.17 13.45 17.57
C LYS A 177 8.77 13.83 17.06
N GLY A 178 8.27 14.99 17.42
CA GLY A 178 6.95 15.47 16.98
C GLY A 178 6.87 15.72 15.47
N LYS A 179 7.89 16.35 14.89
CA LYS A 179 7.95 16.56 13.43
C LYS A 179 8.16 15.26 12.68
N SER A 180 9.00 14.35 13.19
CA SER A 180 9.20 13.02 12.60
C SER A 180 7.92 12.19 12.62
N PHE A 181 7.18 12.20 13.73
CA PHE A 181 5.85 11.60 13.83
C PHE A 181 4.88 12.18 12.80
N LEU A 182 4.78 13.53 12.73
CA LEU A 182 3.91 14.20 11.77
C LEU A 182 4.28 13.85 10.31
N GLY A 183 5.57 13.77 10.00
CA GLY A 183 6.03 13.36 8.67
C GLY A 183 5.56 11.96 8.30
N GLY A 184 5.75 10.98 9.20
CA GLY A 184 5.27 9.61 8.99
C GLY A 184 3.74 9.52 8.97
N MET A 185 3.03 10.21 9.85
CA MET A 185 1.57 10.24 9.86
C MET A 185 0.99 10.86 8.57
N LEU A 186 1.56 11.98 8.12
CA LEU A 186 1.05 12.71 6.95
C LEU A 186 1.31 11.96 5.63
N SER A 187 2.31 11.08 5.56
CA SER A 187 2.49 10.23 4.37
C SER A 187 1.30 9.30 4.15
N GLY A 188 0.61 8.87 5.20
CA GLY A 188 -0.58 8.03 5.12
C GLY A 188 -1.89 8.79 4.88
N ILE A 189 -1.93 10.13 4.98
CA ILE A 189 -3.19 10.89 4.85
C ILE A 189 -3.83 10.75 3.46
N VAL A 190 -3.04 10.42 2.45
CA VAL A 190 -3.52 10.19 1.09
C VAL A 190 -4.37 8.93 0.95
N GLU A 191 -4.25 7.97 1.89
CA GLU A 191 -5.03 6.74 1.90
C GLU A 191 -6.54 7.02 2.07
N PRO A 192 -7.01 7.63 3.19
CA PRO A 192 -8.43 7.95 3.32
C PRO A 192 -8.92 8.97 2.28
N ILE A 193 -8.06 9.89 1.82
CA ILE A 193 -8.40 10.83 0.76
C ILE A 193 -8.62 10.07 -0.55
N GLY A 194 -7.69 9.21 -0.96
CA GLY A 194 -7.79 8.38 -2.17
C GLY A 194 -9.01 7.47 -2.12
N ALA A 195 -9.26 6.82 -0.98
CA ALA A 195 -10.42 5.96 -0.80
C ALA A 195 -11.75 6.73 -0.93
N VAL A 196 -11.87 7.90 -0.29
CA VAL A 196 -13.07 8.75 -0.41
C VAL A 196 -13.27 9.23 -1.84
N LEU A 197 -12.23 9.72 -2.52
CA LEU A 197 -12.32 10.16 -3.91
C LEU A 197 -12.75 9.03 -4.84
N THR A 198 -12.24 7.82 -4.61
CA THR A 198 -12.61 6.62 -5.37
C THR A 198 -14.09 6.26 -5.15
N ILE A 199 -14.58 6.31 -3.91
CA ILE A 199 -16.01 6.07 -3.62
C ILE A 199 -16.90 7.16 -4.25
N LEU A 200 -16.48 8.41 -4.21
CA LEU A 200 -17.23 9.50 -4.87
C LEU A 200 -17.28 9.31 -6.38
N ALA A 201 -16.27 8.69 -6.98
CA ALA A 201 -16.25 8.33 -8.39
C ALA A 201 -16.90 6.96 -8.69
N ALA A 202 -17.62 6.34 -7.73
CA ALA A 202 -18.15 4.98 -7.85
C ALA A 202 -19.04 4.80 -9.10
N SER A 203 -19.80 5.82 -9.53
CA SER A 203 -20.61 5.76 -10.76
C SER A 203 -19.80 5.52 -12.03
N LEU A 204 -18.52 5.93 -12.06
CA LEU A 204 -17.57 5.68 -13.14
C LEU A 204 -16.81 4.37 -12.94
N ILE A 205 -16.50 4.03 -11.69
CA ILE A 205 -15.66 2.89 -11.32
C ILE A 205 -16.44 1.57 -11.40
N VAL A 206 -17.65 1.53 -10.89
CA VAL A 206 -18.41 0.28 -10.75
C VAL A 206 -18.74 -0.39 -12.10
N PRO A 207 -19.09 0.31 -13.18
CA PRO A 207 -19.26 -0.32 -14.49
C PRO A 207 -17.99 -0.96 -15.06
N ALA A 208 -16.82 -0.51 -14.59
CA ALA A 208 -15.50 -0.98 -15.01
C ALA A 208 -14.70 -1.59 -13.83
N LEU A 209 -15.40 -2.10 -12.82
CA LEU A 209 -14.82 -2.55 -11.56
C LEU A 209 -13.68 -3.55 -11.72
N PRO A 210 -13.72 -4.57 -12.63
CA PRO A 210 -12.60 -5.48 -12.85
C PRO A 210 -11.31 -4.79 -13.27
N TYR A 211 -11.43 -3.72 -14.08
CA TYR A 211 -10.25 -2.93 -14.50
C TYR A 211 -9.66 -2.15 -13.31
N PHE A 212 -10.51 -1.56 -12.46
CA PHE A 212 -10.04 -0.76 -11.33
C PHE A 212 -9.48 -1.61 -10.19
N LEU A 213 -10.06 -2.78 -9.92
CA LEU A 213 -9.48 -3.74 -8.98
C LEU A 213 -8.09 -4.18 -9.44
N SER A 214 -7.96 -4.55 -10.70
CA SER A 214 -6.68 -4.99 -11.25
C SER A 214 -5.67 -3.85 -11.40
N TYR A 215 -6.14 -2.62 -11.65
CA TYR A 215 -5.31 -1.42 -11.63
C TYR A 215 -4.68 -1.21 -10.24
N ALA A 216 -5.47 -1.31 -9.17
CA ALA A 216 -4.97 -1.20 -7.81
C ALA A 216 -3.94 -2.31 -7.51
N ALA A 217 -4.23 -3.55 -7.92
CA ALA A 217 -3.28 -4.67 -7.77
C ALA A 217 -1.97 -4.42 -8.52
N GLY A 218 -2.03 -3.93 -9.77
CA GLY A 218 -0.83 -3.61 -10.56
C GLY A 218 0.01 -2.52 -9.91
N ALA A 219 -0.63 -1.46 -9.43
CA ALA A 219 0.06 -0.37 -8.74
C ALA A 219 0.72 -0.84 -7.43
N MET A 220 0.03 -1.66 -6.62
CA MET A 220 0.61 -2.24 -5.40
C MET A 220 1.79 -3.17 -5.71
N LEU A 221 1.68 -4.02 -6.74
CA LEU A 221 2.77 -4.92 -7.12
C LEU A 221 3.97 -4.16 -7.72
N TYR A 222 3.75 -3.01 -8.37
CA TYR A 222 4.84 -2.12 -8.76
C TYR A 222 5.69 -1.72 -7.55
N VAL A 223 5.06 -1.22 -6.49
CA VAL A 223 5.73 -0.84 -5.24
C VAL A 223 6.51 -2.02 -4.63
N VAL A 224 5.89 -3.19 -4.60
CA VAL A 224 6.55 -4.40 -4.06
C VAL A 224 7.83 -4.73 -4.82
N VAL A 225 7.79 -4.69 -6.16
CA VAL A 225 8.92 -5.10 -7.00
C VAL A 225 10.00 -4.02 -7.06
N GLU A 226 9.61 -2.75 -7.17
CA GLU A 226 10.53 -1.62 -7.33
C GLU A 226 11.22 -1.26 -6.02
N GLU A 227 10.54 -1.41 -4.89
CA GLU A 227 11.05 -0.91 -3.61
C GLU A 227 11.18 -1.97 -2.52
N LEU A 228 10.07 -2.65 -2.18
CA LEU A 228 10.08 -3.49 -0.99
C LEU A 228 10.98 -4.73 -1.15
N ILE A 229 11.00 -5.36 -2.32
CA ILE A 229 11.89 -6.50 -2.59
C ILE A 229 13.37 -6.08 -2.59
N PRO A 230 13.80 -5.02 -3.28
CA PRO A 230 15.16 -4.51 -3.16
C PRO A 230 15.54 -4.16 -1.71
N GLU A 231 14.70 -3.42 -0.99
CA GLU A 231 14.99 -2.99 0.38
C GLU A 231 15.11 -4.17 1.36
N MET A 232 14.21 -5.16 1.29
CA MET A 232 14.30 -6.33 2.17
C MET A 232 15.51 -7.22 1.90
N SER A 233 16.10 -7.10 0.71
CA SER A 233 17.25 -7.91 0.24
C SER A 233 18.59 -7.18 0.35
N GLU A 234 18.60 -5.91 0.76
CA GLU A 234 19.79 -5.06 0.78
C GLU A 234 20.85 -5.53 1.79
N GLY A 235 22.14 -5.26 1.47
CA GLY A 235 23.29 -5.54 2.35
C GLY A 235 23.74 -7.00 2.35
N GLU A 236 24.26 -7.50 3.48
CA GLU A 236 24.73 -8.89 3.57
C GLU A 236 23.58 -9.89 3.39
N HIS A 237 23.87 -10.98 2.70
CA HIS A 237 22.89 -12.04 2.45
C HIS A 237 22.22 -12.53 3.74
N SER A 238 20.88 -12.51 3.75
CA SER A 238 20.09 -12.93 4.91
C SER A 238 18.71 -13.43 4.44
N ASN A 239 18.24 -14.51 5.05
CA ASN A 239 16.92 -15.07 4.78
C ASN A 239 15.78 -14.35 5.55
N ILE A 240 16.10 -13.34 6.37
CA ILE A 240 15.12 -12.68 7.25
C ILE A 240 14.00 -12.05 6.42
N GLY A 241 14.32 -11.26 5.39
CA GLY A 241 13.33 -10.65 4.51
C GLY A 241 12.39 -11.70 3.89
N THR A 242 12.96 -12.76 3.33
CA THR A 242 12.19 -13.86 2.70
C THR A 242 11.28 -14.59 3.69
N ILE A 243 11.77 -14.86 4.91
CA ILE A 243 10.97 -15.54 5.95
C ILE A 243 9.80 -14.64 6.35
N PHE A 244 10.06 -13.36 6.61
CA PHE A 244 9.01 -12.44 6.99
C PHE A 244 8.04 -12.11 5.83
N PHE A 245 8.51 -12.12 4.59
CA PHE A 245 7.63 -12.09 3.42
C PHE A 245 6.64 -13.26 3.45
N ALA A 246 7.12 -14.48 3.67
CA ALA A 246 6.25 -15.65 3.77
C ALA A 246 5.28 -15.55 4.95
N VAL A 247 5.70 -14.97 6.09
CA VAL A 247 4.81 -14.71 7.23
C VAL A 247 3.72 -13.70 6.87
N GLY A 248 4.08 -12.56 6.28
CA GLY A 248 3.13 -11.51 5.88
C GLY A 248 2.12 -12.03 4.85
N PHE A 249 2.62 -12.73 3.82
CA PHE A 249 1.79 -13.37 2.82
C PHE A 249 0.78 -14.35 3.46
N SER A 250 1.24 -15.19 4.39
CA SER A 250 0.38 -16.16 5.07
C SER A 250 -0.67 -15.49 5.95
N VAL A 251 -0.30 -14.43 6.68
CA VAL A 251 -1.22 -13.66 7.52
C VAL A 251 -2.34 -13.07 6.67
N MET A 252 -2.00 -12.41 5.56
CA MET A 252 -3.00 -11.79 4.68
C MET A 252 -3.88 -12.84 4.00
N MET A 253 -3.30 -13.93 3.49
CA MET A 253 -4.05 -15.03 2.93
C MET A 253 -5.07 -15.60 3.93
N VAL A 254 -4.68 -15.75 5.21
CA VAL A 254 -5.61 -16.20 6.26
C VAL A 254 -6.71 -15.18 6.50
N LEU A 255 -6.39 -13.88 6.55
CA LEU A 255 -7.39 -12.83 6.71
C LEU A 255 -8.42 -12.85 5.58
N ASP A 256 -7.97 -12.92 4.32
CA ASP A 256 -8.87 -12.96 3.17
C ASP A 256 -9.74 -14.22 3.16
N VAL A 257 -9.15 -15.40 3.35
CA VAL A 257 -9.89 -16.67 3.26
C VAL A 257 -10.79 -16.91 4.47
N ALA A 258 -10.39 -16.49 5.67
CA ALA A 258 -11.16 -16.71 6.90
C ALA A 258 -12.24 -15.65 7.15
N LEU A 259 -12.07 -14.43 6.64
CA LEU A 259 -13.02 -13.32 6.83
C LEU A 259 -13.78 -12.99 5.54
N GLY A 260 -13.17 -13.17 4.37
CA GLY A 260 -13.76 -12.86 3.05
C GLY A 260 -14.67 -13.95 2.58
#